data_1488e366bc308be8f08cb661aadce093
#
_entry.id   1488e366bc308be8f08cb661aadce093
#
_cell.length_a   1.000
_cell.length_b   1.000
_cell.length_c   1.000
_cell.angle_alpha   90.00
_cell.angle_beta   90.00
_cell.angle_gamma   90.00
#
_symmetry.space_group_name_H-M   'P 1'
#
loop_
_entity.id
_entity.type
_entity.pdbx_description
1 polymer ?
#
loop_
_entity_poly.entity_id
_entity_poly.type
_entity_poly.pdbx_seq_one_letter_code
_entity_poly.pdbx_strand_id
1 'polypeptide(L)'
;MTKETQRQPQSVEHGIPPVFDGRSEVLVLGTMPSPKSREAGFFYGHPQNRFWRVLAALFDEPVPEGNAERTDLLLRHHIALWDVLASCDIEGASDASIRNARPNDLSRILHAAPVRHVFCTGATSARLYEKLCEPVCGIAAQKLPSTSPANAAWSLPRLVEAYRPMAEAVTCFEPPVLDVSAVVALERAIAAAGTPLDRLMRRAGRFLAYEARKMLEGRTAGGNVAAESGAAGADVPLVAVGAAAGFDGSAAAVGAGHRGFRRESPVVVFCGSGNNGGDGWVAAEYLDRWGIPVRVVTARAPEDLRAEPARSAALRARAALSDRAAVLVAPDSGEVADLLATAPLAIDAILGTGFSHDAVKAPFDRWIRALNDARVRGTVVVAADVPSGLSAQTGAAAADTVRADVTVTMITPKPGLYIVRDQGCAGRGGAEGGPLAVQVPGGQAAAATAPLVPAPCCGRIRVAPLAYIEPLLEAAAG
;
A
#
# COMPACT_ATOMS: atom_id res chain seq x y z
N MET A 1 35.63 -3.27 -38.72
CA MET A 1 34.92 -4.57 -38.84
C MET A 1 34.76 -5.11 -37.43
N THR A 2 33.67 -4.78 -36.78
CA THR A 2 33.27 -5.28 -35.44
C THR A 2 32.77 -6.71 -35.59
N LYS A 3 33.42 -7.67 -34.93
CA LYS A 3 33.00 -9.07 -34.87
C LYS A 3 31.64 -9.13 -34.18
N GLU A 4 30.57 -9.28 -34.91
CA GLU A 4 29.33 -9.84 -34.40
C GLU A 4 29.62 -11.27 -33.90
N THR A 5 29.71 -11.37 -32.57
CA THR A 5 29.75 -12.69 -31.93
C THR A 5 28.37 -13.31 -32.15
N GLN A 6 28.21 -14.18 -33.15
CA GLN A 6 27.01 -14.98 -33.32
C GLN A 6 26.79 -15.75 -32.01
N ARG A 7 25.80 -15.36 -31.25
CA ARG A 7 25.36 -16.08 -30.06
C ARG A 7 24.67 -17.36 -30.55
N GLN A 8 25.25 -18.51 -30.22
CA GLN A 8 24.66 -19.80 -30.55
C GLN A 8 23.37 -20.03 -29.73
N PRO A 9 22.35 -20.67 -30.30
CA PRO A 9 21.17 -21.09 -29.56
C PRO A 9 21.55 -21.95 -28.38
N GLN A 10 20.99 -21.65 -27.21
CA GLN A 10 21.16 -22.44 -25.99
C GLN A 10 19.83 -23.06 -25.62
N SER A 11 19.86 -24.37 -25.30
CA SER A 11 18.72 -25.00 -24.68
C SER A 11 18.56 -24.51 -23.25
N VAL A 12 17.38 -23.98 -22.93
CA VAL A 12 17.07 -23.40 -21.64
C VAL A 12 15.84 -24.06 -21.06
N GLU A 13 15.97 -24.47 -19.80
CA GLU A 13 14.86 -24.93 -18.98
C GLU A 13 14.35 -23.81 -18.06
N HIS A 14 13.05 -23.83 -17.75
CA HIS A 14 12.37 -22.75 -17.02
C HIS A 14 12.89 -22.60 -15.58
N GLY A 15 12.89 -23.64 -14.80
CA GLY A 15 13.49 -23.70 -13.45
C GLY A 15 12.83 -22.85 -12.35
N ILE A 16 11.93 -21.93 -12.65
CA ILE A 16 11.23 -21.09 -11.67
C ILE A 16 9.82 -21.67 -11.43
N PRO A 17 9.46 -22.04 -10.18
CA PRO A 17 8.13 -22.55 -9.89
C PRO A 17 7.06 -21.47 -10.10
N PRO A 18 5.81 -21.84 -10.44
CA PRO A 18 4.71 -20.90 -10.55
C PRO A 18 4.38 -20.29 -9.17
N VAL A 19 3.91 -19.06 -9.18
CA VAL A 19 3.29 -18.41 -8.00
C VAL A 19 1.79 -18.53 -8.17
N PHE A 20 1.11 -19.19 -7.25
CA PHE A 20 -0.35 -19.29 -7.20
C PHE A 20 -0.79 -19.90 -5.87
N ASP A 21 -2.07 -19.80 -5.55
CA ASP A 21 -2.75 -20.56 -4.51
C ASP A 21 -4.17 -20.94 -4.94
N GLY A 22 -4.94 -21.55 -4.04
CA GLY A 22 -6.30 -22.00 -4.31
C GLY A 22 -7.33 -20.88 -4.56
N ARG A 23 -6.95 -19.60 -4.45
CA ARG A 23 -7.81 -18.42 -4.68
C ARG A 23 -7.45 -17.68 -5.97
N SER A 24 -6.40 -18.10 -6.67
CA SER A 24 -5.97 -17.43 -7.90
C SER A 24 -7.04 -17.48 -8.98
N GLU A 25 -7.53 -16.32 -9.41
CA GLU A 25 -8.61 -16.18 -10.41
C GLU A 25 -8.08 -15.78 -11.79
N VAL A 26 -6.92 -15.14 -11.83
CA VAL A 26 -6.23 -14.66 -13.02
C VAL A 26 -4.89 -15.35 -13.14
N LEU A 27 -4.56 -15.86 -14.36
CA LEU A 27 -3.24 -16.38 -14.68
C LEU A 27 -2.52 -15.43 -15.64
N VAL A 28 -1.38 -14.90 -15.21
CA VAL A 28 -0.50 -14.09 -16.05
C VAL A 28 0.67 -14.93 -16.54
N LEU A 29 0.90 -14.92 -17.84
CA LEU A 29 1.94 -15.73 -18.49
C LEU A 29 2.93 -14.84 -19.25
N GLY A 30 4.23 -14.98 -18.90
CA GLY A 30 5.32 -14.57 -19.78
C GLY A 30 5.63 -15.60 -20.83
N THR A 31 6.73 -15.43 -21.56
CA THR A 31 7.20 -16.40 -22.57
C THR A 31 8.11 -17.44 -21.91
N MET A 32 9.23 -16.97 -21.37
CA MET A 32 10.33 -17.73 -20.78
C MET A 32 11.13 -16.79 -19.87
N PRO A 33 11.64 -17.23 -18.70
CA PRO A 33 12.42 -16.38 -17.83
C PRO A 33 13.69 -15.86 -18.52
N SER A 34 13.86 -14.53 -18.50
CA SER A 34 15.09 -13.91 -18.99
C SER A 34 16.32 -14.38 -18.16
N PRO A 35 17.55 -14.25 -18.67
CA PRO A 35 18.76 -14.56 -17.89
C PRO A 35 18.77 -13.88 -16.51
N LYS A 36 18.35 -12.61 -16.44
CA LYS A 36 18.24 -11.86 -15.16
C LYS A 36 17.14 -12.39 -14.24
N SER A 37 16.04 -12.89 -14.79
CA SER A 37 14.98 -13.54 -14.00
C SER A 37 15.47 -14.87 -13.40
N ARG A 38 16.22 -15.66 -14.17
CA ARG A 38 16.83 -16.91 -13.69
C ARG A 38 17.88 -16.67 -12.60
N GLU A 39 18.72 -15.63 -12.78
CA GLU A 39 19.68 -15.20 -11.76
C GLU A 39 18.99 -14.75 -10.46
N ALA A 40 17.88 -14.00 -10.56
CA ALA A 40 17.09 -13.55 -9.43
C ALA A 40 16.22 -14.65 -8.81
N GLY A 41 16.07 -15.82 -9.46
CA GLY A 41 15.17 -16.88 -9.05
C GLY A 41 13.68 -16.48 -9.05
N PHE A 42 13.31 -15.43 -9.81
CA PHE A 42 11.95 -14.90 -9.83
C PHE A 42 11.61 -14.16 -11.12
N PHE A 43 10.31 -14.07 -11.41
CA PHE A 43 9.79 -13.45 -12.64
C PHE A 43 10.11 -11.95 -12.74
N TYR A 44 10.31 -11.50 -13.98
CA TYR A 44 10.58 -10.09 -14.28
C TYR A 44 11.71 -9.49 -13.44
N GLY A 45 12.79 -10.26 -13.20
CA GLY A 45 13.91 -9.89 -12.33
C GLY A 45 14.86 -8.82 -12.89
N HIS A 46 14.71 -8.41 -14.17
CA HIS A 46 15.54 -7.34 -14.72
C HIS A 46 15.18 -5.99 -14.06
N PRO A 47 16.14 -5.22 -13.52
CA PRO A 47 15.86 -3.99 -12.76
C PRO A 47 15.04 -2.94 -13.51
N GLN A 48 15.19 -2.87 -14.84
CA GLN A 48 14.44 -1.96 -15.69
C GLN A 48 13.11 -2.53 -16.20
N ASN A 49 12.77 -3.78 -15.86
CA ASN A 49 11.46 -4.31 -16.21
C ASN A 49 10.36 -3.56 -15.45
N ARG A 50 9.28 -3.23 -16.13
CA ARG A 50 8.22 -2.38 -15.57
C ARG A 50 7.07 -3.16 -14.95
N PHE A 51 7.08 -4.49 -15.01
CA PHE A 51 5.97 -5.34 -14.56
C PHE A 51 5.54 -5.02 -13.12
N TRP A 52 6.49 -5.03 -12.18
CA TRP A 52 6.21 -4.74 -10.77
C TRP A 52 5.76 -3.31 -10.53
N ARG A 53 6.25 -2.35 -11.31
CA ARG A 53 5.76 -0.96 -11.27
C ARG A 53 4.35 -0.81 -11.85
N VAL A 54 4.01 -1.60 -12.87
CA VAL A 54 2.65 -1.63 -13.43
C VAL A 54 1.67 -2.18 -12.41
N LEU A 55 1.97 -3.32 -11.77
CA LEU A 55 1.11 -3.90 -10.75
C LEU A 55 0.94 -2.96 -9.54
N ALA A 56 2.05 -2.41 -9.04
CA ALA A 56 2.02 -1.45 -7.94
C ALA A 56 1.12 -0.24 -8.24
N ALA A 57 1.19 0.30 -9.48
CA ALA A 57 0.35 1.42 -9.88
C ALA A 57 -1.13 1.03 -10.08
N LEU A 58 -1.41 -0.19 -10.58
CA LEU A 58 -2.77 -0.69 -10.76
C LEU A 58 -3.51 -0.86 -9.42
N PHE A 59 -2.81 -1.39 -8.44
CA PHE A 59 -3.37 -1.67 -7.11
C PHE A 59 -3.12 -0.56 -6.09
N ASP A 60 -2.55 0.57 -6.55
CA ASP A 60 -2.26 1.73 -5.70
C ASP A 60 -1.43 1.38 -4.45
N GLU A 61 -0.36 0.60 -4.67
CA GLU A 61 0.57 0.13 -3.65
C GLU A 61 2.02 0.54 -3.96
N PRO A 62 2.92 0.56 -2.96
CA PRO A 62 4.36 0.71 -3.20
C PRO A 62 4.91 -0.44 -4.04
N VAL A 63 5.91 -0.15 -4.89
CA VAL A 63 6.60 -1.19 -5.65
C VAL A 63 7.22 -2.21 -4.70
N PRO A 64 6.97 -3.53 -4.86
CA PRO A 64 7.44 -4.55 -3.93
C PRO A 64 8.98 -4.66 -3.92
N GLU A 65 9.54 -4.79 -2.72
CA GLU A 65 10.97 -5.00 -2.50
C GLU A 65 11.25 -6.48 -2.23
N GLY A 66 11.85 -7.15 -3.19
CA GLY A 66 12.21 -8.58 -3.08
C GLY A 66 11.09 -9.57 -3.41
N ASN A 67 11.44 -10.85 -3.47
CA ASN A 67 10.56 -11.90 -4.00
C ASN A 67 9.38 -12.20 -3.08
N ALA A 68 9.56 -12.12 -1.76
CA ALA A 68 8.48 -12.34 -0.80
C ALA A 68 7.34 -11.32 -0.96
N GLU A 69 7.66 -10.02 -1.10
CA GLU A 69 6.63 -9.00 -1.31
C GLU A 69 5.97 -9.10 -2.69
N ARG A 70 6.72 -9.53 -3.71
CA ARG A 70 6.18 -9.80 -5.04
C ARG A 70 5.17 -10.96 -5.00
N THR A 71 5.49 -12.03 -4.27
CA THR A 71 4.57 -13.14 -4.03
C THR A 71 3.33 -12.67 -3.27
N ASP A 72 3.51 -11.95 -2.16
CA ASP A 72 2.41 -11.42 -1.37
C ASP A 72 1.47 -10.51 -2.20
N LEU A 73 2.04 -9.65 -3.06
CA LEU A 73 1.26 -8.78 -3.93
C LEU A 73 0.42 -9.58 -4.92
N LEU A 74 0.99 -10.59 -5.57
CA LEU A 74 0.24 -11.44 -6.50
C LEU A 74 -0.91 -12.18 -5.81
N LEU A 75 -0.62 -12.83 -4.68
CA LEU A 75 -1.61 -13.65 -3.98
C LEU A 75 -2.73 -12.81 -3.35
N ARG A 76 -2.43 -11.63 -2.79
CA ARG A 76 -3.46 -10.70 -2.29
C ARG A 76 -4.45 -10.25 -3.36
N HIS A 77 -3.99 -10.19 -4.60
CA HIS A 77 -4.81 -9.82 -5.74
C HIS A 77 -5.24 -11.02 -6.59
N HIS A 78 -5.22 -12.23 -6.01
CA HIS A 78 -5.67 -13.48 -6.64
C HIS A 78 -5.05 -13.73 -8.01
N ILE A 79 -3.79 -13.33 -8.21
CA ILE A 79 -3.04 -13.45 -9.46
C ILE A 79 -2.07 -14.61 -9.38
N ALA A 80 -2.25 -15.60 -10.24
CA ALA A 80 -1.24 -16.61 -10.55
C ALA A 80 -0.25 -16.04 -11.58
N LEU A 81 1.03 -16.40 -11.43
CA LEU A 81 2.09 -15.97 -12.34
C LEU A 81 2.98 -17.15 -12.74
N TRP A 82 3.17 -17.32 -14.06
CA TRP A 82 4.11 -18.27 -14.63
C TRP A 82 4.57 -17.82 -16.02
N ASP A 83 5.13 -18.75 -16.80
CA ASP A 83 5.50 -18.57 -18.21
C ASP A 83 4.88 -19.69 -19.06
N VAL A 84 4.70 -19.44 -20.35
CA VAL A 84 4.15 -20.41 -21.28
C VAL A 84 5.08 -21.62 -21.46
N LEU A 85 6.39 -21.40 -21.51
CA LEU A 85 7.35 -22.42 -21.87
C LEU A 85 8.06 -23.06 -20.66
N ALA A 86 8.12 -24.38 -20.65
CA ALA A 86 8.95 -25.17 -19.75
C ALA A 86 10.40 -25.26 -20.27
N SER A 87 10.58 -25.34 -21.61
CA SER A 87 11.90 -25.33 -22.22
C SER A 87 11.85 -24.82 -23.66
N CYS A 88 12.96 -24.29 -24.13
CA CYS A 88 13.14 -23.92 -25.52
C CYS A 88 14.62 -23.73 -25.87
N ASP A 89 14.94 -23.70 -27.17
CA ASP A 89 16.21 -23.19 -27.65
C ASP A 89 16.07 -21.71 -27.95
N ILE A 90 16.94 -20.88 -27.37
CA ILE A 90 16.86 -19.41 -27.46
C ILE A 90 18.24 -18.78 -27.58
N GLU A 91 18.38 -17.70 -28.32
CA GLU A 91 19.59 -16.87 -28.40
C GLU A 91 19.51 -15.69 -27.44
N GLY A 92 20.21 -15.78 -26.33
CA GLY A 92 20.23 -14.73 -25.30
C GLY A 92 18.87 -14.51 -24.62
N ALA A 93 18.23 -13.37 -24.89
CA ALA A 93 16.89 -13.00 -24.38
C ALA A 93 15.92 -12.64 -25.53
N SER A 94 16.20 -13.11 -26.76
CA SER A 94 15.41 -12.77 -27.94
C SER A 94 14.27 -13.76 -28.15
N ASP A 95 13.07 -13.40 -27.76
CA ASP A 95 11.85 -14.21 -27.98
C ASP A 95 11.62 -14.58 -29.45
N ALA A 96 12.16 -13.79 -30.40
CA ALA A 96 12.08 -14.07 -31.83
C ALA A 96 12.95 -15.27 -32.27
N SER A 97 13.96 -15.63 -31.47
CA SER A 97 14.86 -16.76 -31.75
C SER A 97 14.36 -18.09 -31.19
N ILE A 98 13.23 -18.12 -30.48
CA ILE A 98 12.70 -19.33 -29.83
C ILE A 98 12.42 -20.43 -30.85
N ARG A 99 12.99 -21.62 -30.60
CA ARG A 99 12.79 -22.87 -31.34
C ARG A 99 12.57 -24.02 -30.35
N ASN A 100 12.07 -25.13 -30.83
CA ASN A 100 11.87 -26.35 -30.03
C ASN A 100 11.08 -26.09 -28.73
N ALA A 101 10.10 -25.18 -28.78
CA ALA A 101 9.33 -24.76 -27.66
C ALA A 101 8.48 -25.88 -27.06
N ARG A 102 8.63 -26.14 -25.76
CA ARG A 102 7.80 -27.07 -24.99
C ARG A 102 7.03 -26.29 -23.94
N PRO A 103 5.69 -26.41 -23.87
CA PRO A 103 4.89 -25.69 -22.91
C PRO A 103 5.07 -26.22 -21.48
N ASN A 104 4.84 -25.36 -20.50
CA ASN A 104 4.61 -25.75 -19.11
C ASN A 104 3.27 -26.48 -18.99
N ASP A 105 3.19 -27.37 -18.01
CA ASP A 105 1.93 -28.02 -17.64
C ASP A 105 1.09 -27.08 -16.76
N LEU A 106 0.23 -26.30 -17.41
CA LEU A 106 -0.66 -25.34 -16.74
C LEU A 106 -1.77 -26.00 -15.92
N SER A 107 -2.01 -27.33 -16.10
CA SER A 107 -3.00 -28.07 -15.33
C SER A 107 -2.73 -28.00 -13.81
N ARG A 108 -1.47 -27.88 -13.42
CA ARG A 108 -1.06 -27.70 -12.02
C ARG A 108 -1.71 -26.49 -11.36
N ILE A 109 -1.94 -25.40 -12.10
CA ILE A 109 -2.59 -24.17 -11.61
C ILE A 109 -4.10 -24.32 -11.81
N LEU A 110 -4.54 -24.70 -12.99
CA LEU A 110 -5.96 -24.74 -13.36
C LEU A 110 -6.80 -25.74 -12.56
N HIS A 111 -6.19 -26.83 -12.07
CA HIS A 111 -6.87 -27.77 -11.18
C HIS A 111 -6.88 -27.34 -9.72
N ALA A 112 -5.94 -26.48 -9.32
CA ALA A 112 -5.77 -26.06 -7.92
C ALA A 112 -6.43 -24.72 -7.61
N ALA A 113 -6.77 -23.93 -8.64
CA ALA A 113 -7.28 -22.56 -8.48
C ALA A 113 -8.42 -22.27 -9.47
N PRO A 114 -9.39 -21.43 -9.11
CA PRO A 114 -10.55 -21.09 -9.94
C PRO A 114 -10.19 -20.05 -11.04
N VAL A 115 -9.13 -20.31 -11.80
CA VAL A 115 -8.67 -19.39 -12.85
C VAL A 115 -9.73 -19.26 -13.93
N ARG A 116 -10.18 -18.04 -14.17
CA ARG A 116 -11.19 -17.68 -15.19
C ARG A 116 -10.62 -16.87 -16.33
N HIS A 117 -9.49 -16.19 -16.10
CA HIS A 117 -8.89 -15.28 -17.08
C HIS A 117 -7.40 -15.59 -17.24
N VAL A 118 -6.95 -15.62 -18.49
CA VAL A 118 -5.54 -15.78 -18.83
C VAL A 118 -5.05 -14.55 -19.56
N PHE A 119 -3.92 -14.00 -19.13
CA PHE A 119 -3.27 -12.86 -19.75
C PHE A 119 -1.83 -13.21 -20.17
N CYS A 120 -1.50 -12.92 -21.42
CA CYS A 120 -0.16 -13.15 -21.95
C CYS A 120 0.61 -11.84 -22.15
N THR A 121 1.77 -11.70 -21.54
CA THR A 121 2.59 -10.49 -21.57
C THR A 121 3.51 -10.43 -22.78
N GLY A 122 3.01 -9.89 -23.87
CA GLY A 122 3.72 -9.77 -25.15
C GLY A 122 3.15 -10.65 -26.25
N ALA A 123 3.54 -10.35 -27.49
CA ALA A 123 3.03 -11.05 -28.67
C ALA A 123 3.51 -12.48 -28.76
N THR A 124 4.74 -12.77 -28.31
CA THR A 124 5.31 -14.11 -28.37
C THR A 124 4.65 -15.06 -27.39
N SER A 125 4.44 -14.62 -26.14
CA SER A 125 3.73 -15.43 -25.14
C SER A 125 2.29 -15.72 -25.60
N ALA A 126 1.57 -14.71 -26.10
CA ALA A 126 0.20 -14.90 -26.60
C ALA A 126 0.13 -15.91 -27.75
N ARG A 127 0.97 -15.78 -28.76
CA ARG A 127 1.02 -16.70 -29.90
C ARG A 127 1.41 -18.13 -29.51
N LEU A 128 2.34 -18.27 -28.56
CA LEU A 128 2.75 -19.59 -28.08
C LEU A 128 1.68 -20.23 -27.20
N TYR A 129 1.01 -19.46 -26.37
CA TYR A 129 -0.11 -19.93 -25.57
C TYR A 129 -1.26 -20.42 -26.44
N GLU A 130 -1.70 -19.61 -27.40
CA GLU A 130 -2.75 -19.95 -28.36
C GLU A 130 -2.44 -21.26 -29.09
N LYS A 131 -1.18 -21.44 -29.47
CA LYS A 131 -0.76 -22.66 -30.25
C LYS A 131 -0.60 -23.92 -29.38
N LEU A 132 -0.06 -23.76 -28.16
CA LEU A 132 0.44 -24.90 -27.37
C LEU A 132 -0.39 -25.20 -26.12
N CYS A 133 -1.05 -24.21 -25.55
CA CYS A 133 -1.72 -24.33 -24.26
C CYS A 133 -3.24 -24.20 -24.36
N GLU A 134 -3.74 -23.23 -25.12
CA GLU A 134 -5.18 -22.97 -25.25
C GLU A 134 -6.00 -24.18 -25.69
N PRO A 135 -5.54 -25.02 -26.66
CA PRO A 135 -6.28 -26.23 -27.08
C PRO A 135 -6.45 -27.25 -25.93
N VAL A 136 -5.58 -27.21 -24.92
CA VAL A 136 -5.63 -28.10 -23.75
C VAL A 136 -6.35 -27.45 -22.59
N CYS A 137 -6.15 -26.16 -22.37
CA CYS A 137 -6.71 -25.41 -21.23
C CYS A 137 -8.17 -24.98 -21.46
N GLY A 138 -8.56 -24.74 -22.72
CA GLY A 138 -9.90 -24.30 -23.09
C GLY A 138 -10.22 -22.84 -22.70
N ILE A 139 -9.23 -22.06 -22.26
CA ILE A 139 -9.39 -20.65 -21.85
C ILE A 139 -8.61 -19.78 -22.83
N ALA A 140 -9.31 -18.87 -23.53
CA ALA A 140 -8.66 -17.92 -24.42
C ALA A 140 -7.85 -16.88 -23.64
N ALA A 141 -6.65 -16.54 -24.12
CA ALA A 141 -5.82 -15.55 -23.46
C ALA A 141 -5.98 -14.16 -24.05
N GLN A 142 -6.05 -13.14 -23.20
CA GLN A 142 -5.93 -11.75 -23.59
C GLN A 142 -4.46 -11.33 -23.65
N LYS A 143 -4.06 -10.74 -24.78
CA LYS A 143 -2.70 -10.24 -24.96
C LYS A 143 -2.53 -8.88 -24.30
N LEU A 144 -1.52 -8.76 -23.44
CA LEU A 144 -1.04 -7.52 -22.86
C LEU A 144 0.29 -7.08 -23.52
N PRO A 145 0.59 -5.78 -23.59
CA PRO A 145 1.88 -5.31 -24.07
C PRO A 145 3.03 -5.78 -23.15
N SER A 146 4.17 -6.08 -23.74
CA SER A 146 5.36 -6.49 -22.96
C SER A 146 5.86 -5.34 -22.07
N THR A 147 6.17 -5.66 -20.82
CA THR A 147 6.77 -4.74 -19.84
C THR A 147 8.29 -4.64 -19.93
N SER A 148 8.90 -5.40 -20.85
CA SER A 148 10.35 -5.38 -21.10
C SER A 148 10.85 -3.97 -21.41
N PRO A 149 12.06 -3.59 -20.94
CA PRO A 149 12.67 -2.30 -21.33
C PRO A 149 12.90 -2.19 -22.84
N ALA A 150 13.05 -3.31 -23.56
CA ALA A 150 13.16 -3.35 -25.02
C ALA A 150 11.90 -2.81 -25.72
N ASN A 151 10.74 -2.82 -25.05
CA ASN A 151 9.49 -2.25 -25.57
C ASN A 151 9.40 -0.74 -25.29
N ALA A 152 10.28 0.06 -25.86
CA ALA A 152 10.40 1.49 -25.60
C ALA A 152 9.17 2.31 -26.02
N ALA A 153 8.35 1.83 -26.94
CA ALA A 153 7.13 2.49 -27.41
C ALA A 153 6.04 2.61 -26.34
N TRP A 154 6.13 1.84 -25.25
CA TRP A 154 5.16 1.83 -24.17
C TRP A 154 5.72 2.53 -22.92
N SER A 155 5.20 3.71 -22.62
CA SER A 155 5.48 4.40 -21.34
C SER A 155 4.80 3.68 -20.17
N LEU A 156 5.23 3.95 -18.93
CA LEU A 156 4.61 3.35 -17.75
C LEU A 156 3.11 3.66 -17.64
N PRO A 157 2.62 4.90 -17.82
CA PRO A 157 1.18 5.20 -17.79
C PRO A 157 0.39 4.42 -18.85
N ARG A 158 0.92 4.29 -20.07
CA ARG A 158 0.26 3.50 -21.13
C ARG A 158 0.22 2.00 -20.79
N LEU A 159 1.27 1.46 -20.15
CA LEU A 159 1.26 0.08 -19.66
C LEU A 159 0.21 -0.12 -18.57
N VAL A 160 0.13 0.79 -17.61
CA VAL A 160 -0.87 0.71 -16.51
C VAL A 160 -2.27 0.68 -17.11
N GLU A 161 -2.58 1.56 -18.05
CA GLU A 161 -3.89 1.57 -18.72
C GLU A 161 -4.18 0.26 -19.47
N ALA A 162 -3.20 -0.27 -20.21
CA ALA A 162 -3.35 -1.51 -20.96
C ALA A 162 -3.50 -2.77 -20.07
N TYR A 163 -3.05 -2.71 -18.81
CA TYR A 163 -3.17 -3.78 -17.83
C TYR A 163 -4.43 -3.68 -16.96
N ARG A 164 -5.22 -2.59 -17.08
CA ARG A 164 -6.46 -2.39 -16.34
C ARG A 164 -7.44 -3.58 -16.42
N PRO A 165 -7.68 -4.20 -17.59
CA PRO A 165 -8.56 -5.37 -17.69
C PRO A 165 -8.15 -6.54 -16.80
N MET A 166 -6.85 -6.69 -16.54
CA MET A 166 -6.35 -7.73 -15.62
C MET A 166 -6.74 -7.39 -14.17
N ALA A 167 -6.63 -6.12 -13.76
CA ALA A 167 -7.03 -5.70 -12.43
C ALA A 167 -8.56 -5.75 -12.22
N GLU A 168 -9.34 -5.51 -13.28
CA GLU A 168 -10.81 -5.62 -13.27
C GLU A 168 -11.30 -7.08 -13.23
N ALA A 169 -10.45 -8.02 -13.62
CA ALA A 169 -10.78 -9.45 -13.64
C ALA A 169 -10.55 -10.17 -12.30
N VAL A 170 -9.94 -9.51 -11.32
CA VAL A 170 -9.70 -10.08 -9.98
C VAL A 170 -10.74 -9.61 -8.98
N THR A 171 -11.10 -10.49 -8.04
CA THR A 171 -11.89 -10.12 -6.87
C THR A 171 -10.98 -9.44 -5.86
N CYS A 172 -11.31 -8.21 -5.46
CA CYS A 172 -10.54 -7.52 -4.43
C CYS A 172 -10.90 -8.07 -3.05
N PHE A 173 -9.89 -8.50 -2.31
CA PHE A 173 -10.05 -8.83 -0.90
C PHE A 173 -10.17 -7.54 -0.07
N GLU A 174 -11.27 -7.40 0.65
CA GLU A 174 -11.47 -6.32 1.62
C GLU A 174 -11.20 -6.86 3.02
N PRO A 175 -10.13 -6.40 3.69
CA PRO A 175 -9.82 -6.87 5.02
C PRO A 175 -10.93 -6.46 6.00
N PRO A 176 -11.40 -7.39 6.86
CA PRO A 176 -12.46 -7.10 7.82
C PRO A 176 -11.99 -6.10 8.88
N VAL A 177 -12.94 -5.39 9.49
CA VAL A 177 -12.68 -4.59 10.70
C VAL A 177 -12.44 -5.55 11.86
N LEU A 178 -11.26 -5.46 12.50
CA LEU A 178 -10.86 -6.34 13.59
C LEU A 178 -10.57 -5.57 14.88
N ASP A 179 -10.96 -6.16 16.00
CA ASP A 179 -10.56 -5.69 17.32
C ASP A 179 -9.05 -5.60 17.46
N VAL A 180 -8.57 -4.66 18.26
CA VAL A 180 -7.12 -4.45 18.47
C VAL A 180 -6.41 -5.74 18.92
N SER A 181 -7.05 -6.53 19.78
CA SER A 181 -6.50 -7.82 20.21
C SER A 181 -6.37 -8.84 19.08
N ALA A 182 -7.34 -8.88 18.17
CA ALA A 182 -7.31 -9.74 16.99
C ALA A 182 -6.24 -9.28 15.99
N VAL A 183 -6.03 -7.97 15.82
CA VAL A 183 -4.94 -7.43 14.99
C VAL A 183 -3.58 -7.85 15.55
N VAL A 184 -3.37 -7.75 16.87
CA VAL A 184 -2.13 -8.20 17.53
C VAL A 184 -1.91 -9.71 17.38
N ALA A 185 -2.97 -10.52 17.46
CA ALA A 185 -2.88 -11.95 17.20
C ALA A 185 -2.51 -12.25 15.75
N LEU A 186 -3.11 -11.51 14.80
CA LEU A 186 -2.82 -11.62 13.37
C LEU A 186 -1.37 -11.24 13.05
N GLU A 187 -0.83 -10.17 13.64
CA GLU A 187 0.59 -9.81 13.50
C GLU A 187 1.53 -10.95 13.94
N ARG A 188 1.20 -11.61 15.03
CA ARG A 188 1.96 -12.78 15.51
C ARG A 188 1.84 -13.96 14.55
N ALA A 189 0.66 -14.21 14.01
CA ALA A 189 0.45 -15.26 13.02
C ALA A 189 1.23 -14.99 11.73
N ILE A 190 1.25 -13.76 11.25
CA ILE A 190 2.05 -13.32 10.10
C ILE A 190 3.55 -13.53 10.38
N ALA A 191 4.00 -13.20 11.59
CA ALA A 191 5.39 -13.40 11.98
C ALA A 191 5.76 -14.89 12.01
N ALA A 192 4.88 -15.73 12.55
CA ALA A 192 5.03 -17.19 12.57
C ALA A 192 5.02 -17.81 11.16
N ALA A 193 4.26 -17.21 10.22
CA ALA A 193 4.24 -17.60 8.81
C ALA A 193 5.47 -17.12 8.01
N GLY A 194 6.45 -16.47 8.65
CA GLY A 194 7.73 -16.13 8.03
C GLY A 194 7.94 -14.66 7.65
N THR A 195 7.02 -13.76 8.01
CA THR A 195 7.22 -12.31 7.86
C THR A 195 7.40 -11.66 9.24
N PRO A 196 8.65 -11.50 9.73
CA PRO A 196 8.90 -11.01 11.08
C PRO A 196 8.47 -9.54 11.25
N LEU A 197 8.22 -9.13 12.50
CA LEU A 197 7.65 -7.82 12.86
C LEU A 197 8.47 -6.62 12.36
N ASP A 198 9.78 -6.74 12.32
CA ASP A 198 10.66 -5.68 11.77
C ASP A 198 10.42 -5.48 10.26
N ARG A 199 10.12 -6.55 9.52
CA ARG A 199 9.76 -6.50 8.11
C ARG A 199 8.37 -5.91 7.92
N LEU A 200 7.40 -6.26 8.78
CA LEU A 200 6.07 -5.64 8.76
C LEU A 200 6.17 -4.13 9.00
N MET A 201 6.92 -3.70 10.02
CA MET A 201 7.18 -2.29 10.29
C MET A 201 7.83 -1.57 9.10
N ARG A 202 8.78 -2.23 8.43
CA ARG A 202 9.40 -1.64 7.23
C ARG A 202 8.38 -1.46 6.10
N ARG A 203 7.47 -2.42 5.90
CA ARG A 203 6.37 -2.30 4.91
C ARG A 203 5.39 -1.20 5.30
N ALA A 204 5.02 -1.12 6.59
CA ALA A 204 4.13 -0.10 7.13
C ALA A 204 4.66 1.32 6.90
N GLY A 205 5.88 1.60 7.33
CA GLY A 205 6.50 2.90 7.13
C GLY A 205 6.71 3.26 5.66
N ARG A 206 7.03 2.28 4.80
CA ARG A 206 7.13 2.51 3.36
C ARG A 206 5.77 2.86 2.74
N PHE A 207 4.70 2.19 3.14
CA PHE A 207 3.36 2.51 2.66
C PHE A 207 2.92 3.89 3.15
N LEU A 208 3.20 4.23 4.39
CA LEU A 208 2.96 5.55 4.95
C LEU A 208 3.69 6.65 4.16
N ALA A 209 4.97 6.44 3.84
CA ALA A 209 5.75 7.35 3.00
C ALA A 209 5.18 7.45 1.57
N TYR A 210 4.70 6.34 1.02
CA TYR A 210 4.08 6.31 -0.31
C TYR A 210 2.80 7.17 -0.35
N GLU A 211 1.89 7.04 0.62
CA GLU A 211 0.70 7.87 0.69
C GLU A 211 1.05 9.35 0.91
N ALA A 212 2.00 9.65 1.80
CA ALA A 212 2.48 11.01 2.01
C ALA A 212 3.04 11.64 0.71
N ARG A 213 3.84 10.88 -0.05
CA ARG A 213 4.37 11.34 -1.34
C ARG A 213 3.25 11.60 -2.36
N LYS A 214 2.25 10.70 -2.46
CA LYS A 214 1.09 10.90 -3.34
C LYS A 214 0.34 12.20 -3.02
N MET A 215 0.13 12.48 -1.74
CA MET A 215 -0.53 13.72 -1.29
C MET A 215 0.27 14.96 -1.71
N LEU A 216 1.60 14.90 -1.64
CA LEU A 216 2.48 15.98 -2.11
C LEU A 216 2.42 16.15 -3.64
N GLU A 217 2.50 15.05 -4.39
CA GLU A 217 2.45 15.06 -5.87
C GLU A 217 1.10 15.58 -6.37
N GLY A 218 -0.01 15.18 -5.74
CA GLY A 218 -1.35 15.69 -6.06
C GLY A 218 -1.47 17.21 -5.89
N ARG A 219 -0.80 17.80 -4.90
CA ARG A 219 -0.75 19.26 -4.68
C ARG A 219 0.06 20.00 -5.74
N THR A 220 1.09 19.37 -6.31
CA THR A 220 1.91 19.98 -7.38
C THR A 220 1.20 19.96 -8.73
N ALA A 221 0.38 18.93 -9.00
CA ALA A 221 -0.37 18.78 -10.25
C ALA A 221 -1.63 19.66 -10.28
N GLY A 222 -2.18 20.03 -9.12
CA GLY A 222 -3.46 20.71 -8.96
C GLY A 222 -3.38 22.23 -8.75
N GLY A 223 -2.47 22.92 -9.43
CA GLY A 223 -2.47 24.40 -9.49
C GLY A 223 -3.63 24.96 -10.30
N ASN A 224 -4.85 24.49 -10.15
CA ASN A 224 -6.17 25.03 -10.45
C ASN A 224 -7.20 23.90 -10.62
N VAL A 225 -7.78 23.45 -9.53
CA VAL A 225 -9.12 22.86 -9.60
C VAL A 225 -9.95 23.52 -8.50
N ALA A 226 -10.84 24.38 -8.94
CA ALA A 226 -11.86 25.01 -8.12
C ALA A 226 -12.75 23.90 -7.51
N ALA A 227 -13.07 24.08 -6.24
CA ALA A 227 -14.07 23.28 -5.55
C ALA A 227 -15.43 23.45 -6.24
N GLU A 228 -15.92 22.42 -6.89
CA GLU A 228 -17.34 22.31 -7.21
C GLU A 228 -18.04 21.54 -6.09
N SER A 229 -18.79 22.28 -5.29
CA SER A 229 -19.71 21.75 -4.31
C SER A 229 -20.98 21.26 -5.01
N GLY A 230 -21.27 19.97 -4.94
CA GLY A 230 -22.52 19.39 -5.37
C GLY A 230 -23.01 18.37 -4.37
N ALA A 231 -24.03 18.77 -3.58
CA ALA A 231 -24.79 17.85 -2.75
C ALA A 231 -25.69 16.98 -3.62
N ALA A 232 -25.65 15.66 -3.43
CA ALA A 232 -26.81 14.77 -3.47
C ALA A 232 -26.35 13.33 -3.25
N GLY A 233 -27.01 12.65 -2.32
CA GLY A 233 -26.79 11.23 -2.10
C GLY A 233 -27.43 10.40 -3.20
N ALA A 234 -26.77 9.30 -3.50
CA ALA A 234 -27.39 8.06 -4.00
C ALA A 234 -26.31 6.96 -4.11
N ASP A 235 -26.73 5.78 -3.79
CA ASP A 235 -26.03 4.50 -3.87
C ASP A 235 -24.98 4.38 -4.97
N VAL A 236 -23.72 4.12 -4.57
CA VAL A 236 -22.71 3.63 -5.49
C VAL A 236 -22.03 2.41 -4.84
N PRO A 237 -22.06 1.24 -5.49
CA PRO A 237 -21.33 0.07 -5.01
C PRO A 237 -19.83 0.35 -5.04
N LEU A 238 -19.15 -0.09 -3.99
CA LEU A 238 -17.71 0.08 -3.78
C LEU A 238 -16.93 -0.79 -4.78
N VAL A 239 -16.78 -0.31 -6.00
CA VAL A 239 -15.75 -0.77 -6.96
C VAL A 239 -15.15 0.48 -7.54
N ALA A 240 -14.21 1.07 -6.83
CA ALA A 240 -13.37 2.12 -7.38
C ALA A 240 -11.97 1.58 -7.62
N VAL A 241 -11.79 0.85 -8.73
CA VAL A 241 -10.48 0.75 -9.37
C VAL A 241 -10.08 2.17 -9.76
N GLY A 242 -8.99 2.65 -9.14
CA GLY A 242 -8.56 4.04 -9.21
C GLY A 242 -8.43 4.58 -10.63
N ALA A 243 -9.36 5.40 -10.99
CA ALA A 243 -9.09 6.45 -11.94
C ALA A 243 -8.39 7.59 -11.18
N ALA A 244 -7.30 8.09 -11.71
CA ALA A 244 -6.73 9.38 -11.32
C ALA A 244 -7.76 10.46 -11.67
N ALA A 245 -8.66 10.73 -10.74
CA ALA A 245 -9.64 11.80 -10.85
C ALA A 245 -9.92 12.33 -9.44
N GLY A 246 -9.64 13.60 -9.25
CA GLY A 246 -10.38 14.51 -8.41
C GLY A 246 -10.49 14.13 -6.94
N PHE A 247 -9.62 14.66 -6.14
CA PHE A 247 -9.77 14.86 -4.73
C PHE A 247 -11.02 15.72 -4.47
N ASP A 248 -12.12 15.12 -4.02
CA ASP A 248 -13.27 15.84 -3.50
C ASP A 248 -13.18 15.85 -1.97
N GLY A 249 -12.51 16.87 -1.48
CA GLY A 249 -12.45 17.21 -0.07
C GLY A 249 -13.50 18.24 0.25
N SER A 250 -14.68 17.85 0.72
CA SER A 250 -15.59 18.76 1.38
C SER A 250 -15.01 19.20 2.74
N ALA A 251 -14.04 20.11 2.70
CA ALA A 251 -13.65 20.94 3.83
C ALA A 251 -14.20 22.34 3.56
N ALA A 252 -14.93 22.87 4.53
CA ALA A 252 -15.44 24.24 4.52
C ALA A 252 -14.34 25.21 4.03
N ALA A 253 -14.62 25.91 2.95
CA ALA A 253 -13.75 26.92 2.38
C ALA A 253 -13.56 28.08 3.37
N VAL A 254 -12.44 28.05 4.10
CA VAL A 254 -11.85 29.25 4.66
C VAL A 254 -10.77 29.67 3.66
N GLY A 255 -10.98 30.80 2.99
CA GLY A 255 -10.06 31.35 2.01
C GLY A 255 -8.73 31.74 2.63
N ALA A 256 -7.80 30.80 2.69
CA ALA A 256 -6.39 31.03 2.95
C ALA A 256 -5.64 30.70 1.65
N GLY A 257 -4.97 31.70 1.08
CA GLY A 257 -4.23 31.60 -0.16
C GLY A 257 -3.29 30.40 -0.15
N HIS A 258 -3.50 29.50 -1.08
CA HIS A 258 -2.69 28.30 -1.30
C HIS A 258 -1.26 28.73 -1.62
N ARG A 259 -0.37 28.60 -0.63
CA ARG A 259 1.08 28.72 -0.89
C ARG A 259 1.48 27.51 -1.74
N GLY A 260 1.91 27.76 -2.96
CA GLY A 260 2.41 26.71 -3.85
C GLY A 260 3.49 25.86 -3.15
N PHE A 261 3.39 24.55 -3.25
CA PHE A 261 4.39 23.61 -2.73
C PHE A 261 5.77 23.95 -3.30
N ARG A 262 6.70 24.31 -2.44
CA ARG A 262 8.11 24.37 -2.79
C ARG A 262 8.72 23.00 -2.54
N ARG A 263 9.34 22.41 -3.54
CA ARG A 263 9.99 21.08 -3.47
C ARG A 263 11.06 20.99 -2.37
N GLU A 264 11.48 22.11 -1.83
CA GLU A 264 12.48 22.26 -0.77
C GLU A 264 11.85 22.29 0.65
N SER A 265 10.54 22.44 0.77
CA SER A 265 9.88 22.45 2.08
C SER A 265 9.84 21.04 2.68
N PRO A 266 10.29 20.86 3.94
CA PRO A 266 10.39 19.54 4.53
C PRO A 266 9.03 18.98 4.95
N VAL A 267 8.88 17.66 4.85
CA VAL A 267 7.84 16.90 5.54
C VAL A 267 8.24 16.78 7.02
N VAL A 268 7.34 17.06 7.93
CA VAL A 268 7.57 16.89 9.38
C VAL A 268 6.97 15.57 9.84
N VAL A 269 7.79 14.68 10.43
CA VAL A 269 7.38 13.36 10.90
C VAL A 269 7.47 13.31 12.42
N PHE A 270 6.33 13.20 13.10
CA PHE A 270 6.26 13.09 14.55
C PHE A 270 6.31 11.62 14.96
N CYS A 271 7.36 11.22 15.66
CA CYS A 271 7.60 9.84 16.08
C CYS A 271 7.44 9.68 17.58
N GLY A 272 6.51 8.84 18.01
CA GLY A 272 6.38 8.41 19.40
C GLY A 272 7.44 7.38 19.81
N SER A 273 7.35 6.91 21.06
CA SER A 273 8.32 5.96 21.62
C SER A 273 7.95 4.48 21.40
N GLY A 274 6.78 4.19 20.83
CA GLY A 274 6.27 2.84 20.54
C GLY A 274 6.42 2.46 19.07
N ASN A 275 5.77 1.34 18.69
CA ASN A 275 5.84 0.81 17.34
C ASN A 275 5.29 1.77 16.27
N ASN A 276 4.25 2.53 16.59
CA ASN A 276 3.75 3.57 15.69
C ASN A 276 4.84 4.61 15.34
N GLY A 277 5.65 5.01 16.34
CA GLY A 277 6.83 5.84 16.11
C GLY A 277 7.87 5.17 15.21
N GLY A 278 8.03 3.85 15.31
CA GLY A 278 8.89 3.05 14.44
C GLY A 278 8.46 3.15 12.97
N ASP A 279 7.15 3.07 12.69
CA ASP A 279 6.61 3.26 11.35
C ASP A 279 6.91 4.67 10.81
N GLY A 280 6.80 5.70 11.67
CA GLY A 280 7.18 7.08 11.35
C GLY A 280 8.67 7.22 10.99
N TRP A 281 9.56 6.60 11.76
CA TRP A 281 11.00 6.61 11.46
C TRP A 281 11.29 5.97 10.10
N VAL A 282 10.68 4.82 9.81
CA VAL A 282 10.82 4.17 8.50
C VAL A 282 10.24 5.04 7.38
N ALA A 283 9.11 5.71 7.62
CA ALA A 283 8.55 6.63 6.63
C ALA A 283 9.50 7.80 6.33
N ALA A 284 10.15 8.36 7.34
CA ALA A 284 11.15 9.40 7.18
C ALA A 284 12.35 8.93 6.34
N GLU A 285 12.86 7.70 6.59
CA GLU A 285 13.93 7.08 5.77
C GLU A 285 13.54 7.00 4.29
N TYR A 286 12.32 6.50 4.00
CA TYR A 286 11.88 6.36 2.61
C TYR A 286 11.64 7.71 1.91
N LEU A 287 11.05 8.69 2.60
CA LEU A 287 10.85 10.03 2.05
C LEU A 287 12.19 10.68 1.70
N ASP A 288 13.16 10.64 2.61
CA ASP A 288 14.50 11.18 2.37
C ASP A 288 15.22 10.44 1.23
N ARG A 289 15.13 9.10 1.19
CA ARG A 289 15.66 8.27 0.10
C ARG A 289 15.04 8.62 -1.26
N TRP A 290 13.78 9.06 -1.29
CA TRP A 290 13.11 9.53 -2.50
C TRP A 290 13.38 11.00 -2.83
N GLY A 291 14.27 11.65 -2.08
CA GLY A 291 14.69 13.02 -2.31
C GLY A 291 13.77 14.09 -1.73
N ILE A 292 12.85 13.71 -0.84
CA ILE A 292 11.95 14.62 -0.13
C ILE A 292 12.62 15.01 1.20
N PRO A 293 12.87 16.31 1.46
CA PRO A 293 13.44 16.75 2.74
C PRO A 293 12.53 16.38 3.92
N VAL A 294 13.11 15.91 5.01
CA VAL A 294 12.35 15.52 6.21
C VAL A 294 12.89 16.17 7.48
N ARG A 295 12.00 16.40 8.43
CA ARG A 295 12.29 16.77 9.81
C ARG A 295 11.61 15.76 10.73
N VAL A 296 12.38 14.99 11.47
CA VAL A 296 11.84 14.03 12.44
C VAL A 296 11.77 14.72 13.79
N VAL A 297 10.60 14.72 14.40
CA VAL A 297 10.33 15.22 15.76
C VAL A 297 10.07 14.03 16.67
N THR A 298 10.86 13.87 17.71
CA THR A 298 10.75 12.75 18.66
C THR A 298 10.97 13.20 20.09
N ALA A 299 10.30 12.57 21.06
CA ALA A 299 10.48 12.88 22.48
C ALA A 299 11.74 12.27 23.08
N ARG A 300 12.32 11.24 22.42
CA ARG A 300 13.52 10.52 22.88
C ARG A 300 14.41 10.23 21.69
N ALA A 301 15.71 10.20 21.93
CA ALA A 301 16.67 9.74 20.92
C ALA A 301 16.42 8.25 20.58
N PRO A 302 16.73 7.78 19.37
CA PRO A 302 16.57 6.38 18.98
C PRO A 302 17.23 5.39 19.93
N GLU A 303 18.36 5.76 20.53
CA GLU A 303 19.14 4.99 21.49
C GLU A 303 18.37 4.74 22.80
N ASP A 304 17.50 5.67 23.19
CA ASP A 304 16.74 5.66 24.44
C ASP A 304 15.35 4.99 24.29
N LEU A 305 14.99 4.57 23.07
CA LEU A 305 13.76 3.81 22.83
C LEU A 305 13.89 2.40 23.42
N ARG A 306 12.79 1.87 23.97
CA ARG A 306 12.76 0.56 24.61
C ARG A 306 11.95 -0.47 23.85
N ALA A 307 10.99 -0.04 23.03
CA ALA A 307 10.11 -0.93 22.29
C ALA A 307 10.82 -1.49 21.05
N GLU A 308 10.78 -2.81 20.89
CA GLU A 308 11.18 -3.47 19.65
C GLU A 308 9.92 -3.88 18.86
N PRO A 309 9.95 -3.78 17.54
CA PRO A 309 11.06 -3.43 16.64
C PRO A 309 11.29 -1.91 16.44
N ALA A 310 10.56 -1.02 17.12
CA ALA A 310 10.65 0.44 16.94
C ALA A 310 12.07 0.99 17.14
N ARG A 311 12.76 0.54 18.20
CA ARG A 311 14.13 0.98 18.50
C ARG A 311 15.09 0.63 17.34
N SER A 312 15.06 -0.62 16.92
CA SER A 312 15.91 -1.08 15.80
C SER A 312 15.59 -0.36 14.50
N ALA A 313 14.32 -0.08 14.23
CA ALA A 313 13.88 0.69 13.07
C ALA A 313 14.36 2.14 13.12
N ALA A 314 14.21 2.81 14.27
CA ALA A 314 14.66 4.19 14.46
C ALA A 314 16.18 4.35 14.32
N LEU A 315 16.97 3.42 14.89
CA LEU A 315 18.43 3.43 14.75
C LEU A 315 18.87 3.26 13.30
N ARG A 316 18.25 2.32 12.56
CA ARG A 316 18.53 2.12 11.13
C ARG A 316 18.14 3.35 10.31
N ALA A 317 16.94 3.87 10.52
CA ALA A 317 16.45 5.04 9.80
C ALA A 317 17.37 6.24 10.02
N ARG A 318 17.72 6.54 11.28
CA ARG A 318 18.64 7.63 11.62
C ARG A 318 20.00 7.50 10.91
N ALA A 319 20.54 6.29 10.88
CA ALA A 319 21.82 6.05 10.19
C ALA A 319 21.74 6.17 8.66
N ALA A 320 20.55 6.00 8.09
CA ALA A 320 20.31 6.09 6.64
C ALA A 320 19.91 7.49 6.16
N LEU A 321 19.47 8.38 7.07
CA LEU A 321 19.07 9.74 6.72
C LEU A 321 20.27 10.54 6.16
N SER A 322 20.00 11.27 5.07
CA SER A 322 20.97 12.17 4.45
C SER A 322 21.14 13.49 5.20
N ASP A 323 22.14 14.30 4.82
CA ASP A 323 22.37 15.64 5.39
C ASP A 323 21.21 16.63 5.15
N ARG A 324 20.25 16.28 4.30
CA ARG A 324 19.02 17.07 4.06
C ARG A 324 17.98 16.87 5.14
N ALA A 325 18.06 15.78 5.88
CA ALA A 325 17.19 15.47 7.00
C ALA A 325 17.72 16.08 8.31
N ALA A 326 16.81 16.35 9.25
CA ALA A 326 17.18 16.68 10.62
C ALA A 326 16.30 15.94 11.60
N VAL A 327 16.89 15.59 12.74
CA VAL A 327 16.20 14.95 13.87
C VAL A 327 16.23 15.91 15.05
N LEU A 328 15.04 16.26 15.53
CA LEU A 328 14.84 17.12 16.70
C LEU A 328 14.36 16.25 17.85
N VAL A 329 15.16 16.18 18.90
CA VAL A 329 14.85 15.41 20.12
C VAL A 329 14.30 16.35 21.16
N ALA A 330 13.09 16.08 21.62
CA ALA A 330 12.36 16.87 22.63
C ALA A 330 12.33 18.39 22.32
N PRO A 331 11.98 18.80 21.07
CA PRO A 331 11.90 20.23 20.77
C PRO A 331 10.82 20.90 21.60
N ASP A 332 11.00 22.18 21.86
CA ASP A 332 9.98 23.00 22.49
C ASP A 332 8.81 23.34 21.54
N SER A 333 7.76 23.97 22.09
CA SER A 333 6.57 24.28 21.29
C SER A 333 6.81 25.33 20.21
N GLY A 334 7.78 26.24 20.42
CA GLY A 334 8.15 27.25 19.43
C GLY A 334 8.85 26.61 18.25
N GLU A 335 9.85 25.76 18.49
CA GLU A 335 10.57 25.00 17.46
C GLU A 335 9.60 24.15 16.61
N VAL A 336 8.63 23.48 17.25
CA VAL A 336 7.60 22.70 16.54
C VAL A 336 6.71 23.60 15.68
N ALA A 337 6.29 24.75 16.20
CA ALA A 337 5.46 25.69 15.46
C ALA A 337 6.19 26.25 14.23
N ASP A 338 7.48 26.59 14.37
CA ASP A 338 8.32 27.09 13.28
C ASP A 338 8.51 26.04 12.17
N LEU A 339 8.74 24.78 12.53
CA LEU A 339 8.80 23.67 11.57
C LEU A 339 7.49 23.53 10.77
N LEU A 340 6.37 23.57 11.47
CA LEU A 340 5.05 23.41 10.86
C LEU A 340 4.59 24.64 10.07
N ALA A 341 5.18 25.81 10.30
CA ALA A 341 4.83 27.03 9.57
C ALA A 341 5.10 26.93 8.06
N THR A 342 6.06 26.10 7.66
CA THR A 342 6.46 25.93 6.27
C THR A 342 6.22 24.51 5.74
N ALA A 343 5.79 23.58 6.58
CA ALA A 343 5.59 22.18 6.22
C ALA A 343 4.37 22.01 5.31
N PRO A 344 4.52 21.45 4.12
CA PRO A 344 3.40 21.15 3.22
C PRO A 344 2.59 19.94 3.72
N LEU A 345 3.25 19.06 4.47
CA LEU A 345 2.70 17.81 4.99
C LEU A 345 3.37 17.46 6.32
N ALA A 346 2.58 16.93 7.24
CA ALA A 346 3.07 16.34 8.48
C ALA A 346 2.54 14.91 8.62
N ILE A 347 3.37 14.02 9.19
CA ILE A 347 3.00 12.65 9.52
C ILE A 347 2.86 12.57 11.06
N ASP A 348 1.69 12.12 11.50
CA ASP A 348 1.43 11.76 12.88
C ASP A 348 1.72 10.28 13.09
N ALA A 349 2.80 9.96 13.75
CA ALA A 349 3.17 8.63 14.21
C ALA A 349 3.51 8.65 15.71
N ILE A 350 2.75 9.43 16.50
CA ILE A 350 3.01 9.62 17.93
C ILE A 350 2.47 8.45 18.74
N LEU A 351 1.15 8.23 18.65
CA LEU A 351 0.42 7.19 19.40
C LEU A 351 -0.35 6.31 18.41
N GLY A 352 -0.39 5.01 18.65
CA GLY A 352 -1.13 4.03 17.84
C GLY A 352 -2.17 3.30 18.67
N THR A 353 -2.47 2.04 18.32
CA THR A 353 -3.49 1.18 18.94
C THR A 353 -3.36 0.99 20.46
N GLY A 354 -2.18 1.24 21.03
CA GLY A 354 -1.96 1.15 22.48
C GLY A 354 -2.52 2.32 23.30
N PHE A 355 -3.08 3.35 22.64
CA PHE A 355 -3.68 4.48 23.36
C PHE A 355 -5.10 4.14 23.83
N SER A 356 -5.34 4.28 25.15
CA SER A 356 -6.64 3.98 25.77
C SER A 356 -6.97 4.93 26.92
N HIS A 357 -6.40 6.14 26.92
CA HIS A 357 -6.56 7.12 27.97
C HIS A 357 -7.46 8.29 27.54
N ASP A 358 -8.07 8.98 28.51
CA ASP A 358 -8.92 10.14 28.24
C ASP A 358 -8.13 11.40 27.87
N ALA A 359 -6.82 11.43 28.16
CA ALA A 359 -5.95 12.57 27.88
C ALA A 359 -4.57 12.12 27.36
N VAL A 360 -4.05 12.91 26.44
CA VAL A 360 -2.68 12.75 25.93
C VAL A 360 -1.70 13.46 26.86
N LYS A 361 -0.59 12.82 27.21
CA LYS A 361 0.45 13.38 28.09
C LYS A 361 1.43 14.25 27.33
N ALA A 362 1.99 15.25 28.03
CA ALA A 362 3.08 16.06 27.49
C ALA A 362 4.32 15.20 27.15
N PRO A 363 5.07 15.54 26.09
CA PRO A 363 4.92 16.73 25.24
C PRO A 363 3.91 16.54 24.09
N PHE A 364 3.35 15.33 23.95
CA PHE A 364 2.54 14.93 22.78
C PHE A 364 1.24 15.74 22.64
N ASP A 365 0.60 16.14 23.74
CA ASP A 365 -0.57 17.01 23.73
C ASP A 365 -0.30 18.34 23.01
N ARG A 366 0.87 18.93 23.26
CA ARG A 366 1.29 20.19 22.63
C ARG A 366 1.60 20.01 21.15
N TRP A 367 2.22 18.90 20.79
CA TRP A 367 2.51 18.59 19.39
C TRP A 367 1.24 18.33 18.58
N ILE A 368 0.28 17.64 19.18
CA ILE A 368 -1.03 17.41 18.54
C ILE A 368 -1.77 18.70 18.30
N ARG A 369 -1.79 19.62 19.28
CA ARG A 369 -2.38 20.95 19.08
C ARG A 369 -1.69 21.70 17.95
N ALA A 370 -0.36 21.72 17.92
CA ALA A 370 0.40 22.37 16.85
C ALA A 370 0.14 21.74 15.46
N LEU A 371 -0.03 20.42 15.40
CA LEU A 371 -0.42 19.70 14.17
C LEU A 371 -1.82 20.13 13.70
N ASN A 372 -2.80 20.15 14.61
CA ASN A 372 -4.16 20.54 14.28
C ASN A 372 -4.22 22.01 13.82
N ASP A 373 -3.48 22.91 14.46
CA ASP A 373 -3.35 24.30 14.06
C ASP A 373 -2.69 24.44 12.68
N ALA A 374 -1.64 23.66 12.41
CA ALA A 374 -0.98 23.65 11.11
C ALA A 374 -1.92 23.13 10.01
N ARG A 375 -2.73 22.11 10.30
CA ARG A 375 -3.75 21.61 9.39
C ARG A 375 -4.76 22.69 9.00
N VAL A 376 -5.24 23.48 9.97
CA VAL A 376 -6.13 24.61 9.69
C VAL A 376 -5.46 25.63 8.76
N ARG A 377 -4.14 25.79 8.85
CA ARG A 377 -3.36 26.66 7.97
C ARG A 377 -3.01 26.05 6.60
N GLY A 378 -3.42 24.80 6.34
CA GLY A 378 -3.27 24.12 5.05
C GLY A 378 -2.15 23.09 4.98
N THR A 379 -1.49 22.73 6.08
CA THR A 379 -0.61 21.56 6.16
C THR A 379 -1.46 20.30 6.06
N VAL A 380 -1.12 19.38 5.17
CA VAL A 380 -1.77 18.06 5.10
C VAL A 380 -1.30 17.19 6.26
N VAL A 381 -2.20 16.52 6.95
CA VAL A 381 -1.87 15.61 8.06
C VAL A 381 -2.20 14.17 7.68
N VAL A 382 -1.19 13.31 7.72
CA VAL A 382 -1.31 11.86 7.50
C VAL A 382 -1.06 11.15 8.83
N ALA A 383 -2.06 10.41 9.34
CA ALA A 383 -1.91 9.63 10.56
C ALA A 383 -1.47 8.19 10.25
N ALA A 384 -0.52 7.70 11.03
CA ALA A 384 -0.06 6.32 11.01
C ALA A 384 -0.95 5.48 11.93
N ASP A 385 -1.50 4.43 11.40
CA ASP A 385 -2.37 3.43 12.03
C ASP A 385 -3.69 3.99 12.58
N VAL A 386 -3.63 4.91 13.53
CA VAL A 386 -4.78 5.58 14.15
C VAL A 386 -4.37 7.02 14.47
N PRO A 387 -5.23 8.03 14.26
CA PRO A 387 -4.92 9.38 14.71
C PRO A 387 -4.56 9.41 16.20
N SER A 388 -3.44 10.02 16.54
CA SER A 388 -2.97 10.08 17.94
C SER A 388 -4.00 10.75 18.84
N GLY A 389 -4.34 10.09 19.94
CA GLY A 389 -5.40 10.51 20.85
C GLY A 389 -6.77 9.85 20.60
N LEU A 390 -6.94 9.07 19.53
CA LEU A 390 -8.12 8.25 19.26
C LEU A 390 -7.91 6.83 19.80
N SER A 391 -8.90 6.31 20.53
CA SER A 391 -8.91 4.87 20.90
C SER A 391 -9.25 4.01 19.68
N ALA A 392 -8.33 3.18 19.25
CA ALA A 392 -8.51 2.26 18.12
C ALA A 392 -9.66 1.25 18.35
N GLN A 393 -9.93 0.90 19.60
CA GLN A 393 -10.97 -0.06 19.97
C GLN A 393 -12.34 0.58 20.06
N THR A 394 -12.46 1.74 20.71
CA THR A 394 -13.76 2.31 21.07
C THR A 394 -14.17 3.51 20.24
N GLY A 395 -13.24 4.16 19.53
CA GLY A 395 -13.49 5.43 18.87
C GLY A 395 -13.57 6.64 19.82
N ALA A 396 -13.32 6.43 21.13
CA ALA A 396 -13.24 7.52 22.07
C ALA A 396 -12.03 8.41 21.73
N ALA A 397 -12.28 9.71 21.59
CA ALA A 397 -11.28 10.70 21.23
C ALA A 397 -10.92 11.54 22.46
N ALA A 398 -9.62 11.66 22.77
CA ALA A 398 -9.14 12.63 23.75
C ALA A 398 -9.34 14.06 23.23
N ALA A 399 -9.33 15.05 24.15
CA ALA A 399 -9.48 16.46 23.78
C ALA A 399 -8.42 16.92 22.76
N ASP A 400 -7.21 16.41 22.88
CA ASP A 400 -6.08 16.70 21.98
C ASP A 400 -5.89 15.60 20.93
N THR A 401 -6.95 15.07 20.30
CA THR A 401 -6.86 14.09 19.21
C THR A 401 -6.43 14.75 17.90
N VAL A 402 -5.49 14.12 17.17
CA VAL A 402 -5.07 14.55 15.84
C VAL A 402 -6.26 14.49 14.87
N ARG A 403 -6.39 15.52 14.03
CA ARG A 403 -7.32 15.57 12.91
C ARG A 403 -6.54 15.31 11.63
N ALA A 404 -6.66 14.10 11.12
CA ALA A 404 -5.97 13.69 9.90
C ALA A 404 -6.78 14.00 8.63
N ASP A 405 -6.09 14.21 7.51
CA ASP A 405 -6.70 14.22 6.17
C ASP A 405 -6.74 12.79 5.60
N VAL A 406 -5.75 11.99 5.97
CA VAL A 406 -5.67 10.57 5.63
C VAL A 406 -5.16 9.79 6.85
N THR A 407 -5.82 8.69 7.18
CA THR A 407 -5.32 7.69 8.12
C THR A 407 -4.88 6.45 7.36
N VAL A 408 -3.61 6.08 7.48
CA VAL A 408 -3.05 4.84 6.92
C VAL A 408 -3.04 3.81 8.02
N THR A 409 -4.07 2.96 8.06
CA THR A 409 -4.18 1.89 9.06
C THR A 409 -3.48 0.62 8.59
N MET A 410 -2.86 -0.10 9.53
CA MET A 410 -1.99 -1.23 9.22
C MET A 410 -2.76 -2.55 9.22
N ILE A 411 -2.54 -3.39 8.19
CA ILE A 411 -3.07 -4.75 8.00
C ILE A 411 -4.59 -4.78 7.80
N THR A 412 -5.35 -4.33 8.81
CA THR A 412 -6.83 -4.30 8.81
C THR A 412 -7.34 -3.03 9.48
N PRO A 413 -8.56 -2.57 9.14
CA PRO A 413 -9.18 -1.46 9.86
C PRO A 413 -9.53 -1.86 11.30
N LYS A 414 -9.58 -0.87 12.21
CA LYS A 414 -9.96 -1.04 13.62
C LYS A 414 -11.33 -0.39 13.88
N PRO A 415 -12.12 -0.89 14.84
CA PRO A 415 -13.47 -0.39 15.09
C PRO A 415 -13.54 1.11 15.36
N GLY A 416 -12.60 1.64 16.14
CA GLY A 416 -12.56 3.04 16.51
C GLY A 416 -12.29 4.03 15.37
N LEU A 417 -11.91 3.54 14.19
CA LEU A 417 -11.75 4.37 12.99
C LEU A 417 -13.10 4.76 12.36
N TYR A 418 -14.20 4.16 12.79
CA TYR A 418 -15.51 4.33 12.17
C TYR A 418 -16.59 4.72 13.19
N ILE A 419 -17.64 5.36 12.67
CA ILE A 419 -18.90 5.59 13.38
C ILE A 419 -20.04 4.91 12.61
N VAL A 420 -21.05 4.41 13.31
CA VAL A 420 -22.29 3.92 12.69
C VAL A 420 -23.19 5.12 12.44
N ARG A 421 -23.57 5.35 11.19
CA ARG A 421 -24.68 6.25 10.88
C ARG A 421 -26.01 5.55 11.15
N ASP A 422 -26.72 5.97 12.19
CA ASP A 422 -28.09 5.53 12.39
C ASP A 422 -28.97 6.12 11.28
N GLN A 423 -29.58 5.25 10.46
CA GLN A 423 -30.45 5.69 9.35
C GLN A 423 -31.83 6.23 9.84
N GLY A 424 -32.02 6.38 11.16
CA GLY A 424 -33.32 6.67 11.77
C GLY A 424 -33.60 8.11 12.13
N CYS A 425 -32.69 9.08 12.01
CA CYS A 425 -32.93 10.46 12.49
C CYS A 425 -32.61 11.54 11.45
N ALA A 426 -33.46 11.66 10.43
CA ALA A 426 -33.64 12.94 9.75
C ALA A 426 -34.39 13.90 10.72
N GLY A 427 -33.66 14.71 11.47
CA GLY A 427 -34.20 15.80 12.27
C GLY A 427 -34.20 15.60 13.77
N ARG A 428 -33.05 15.80 14.41
CA ARG A 428 -32.82 16.54 15.67
C ARG A 428 -31.32 16.52 15.95
N GLY A 429 -30.73 17.70 16.10
CA GLY A 429 -29.32 17.83 16.46
C GLY A 429 -29.06 17.29 17.86
N GLY A 430 -28.09 16.40 17.95
CA GLY A 430 -27.60 15.82 19.20
C GLY A 430 -26.56 14.77 18.87
N ALA A 431 -25.29 15.09 19.10
CA ALA A 431 -24.18 14.17 18.95
C ALA A 431 -24.17 13.18 20.11
N GLU A 432 -24.74 12.01 19.94
CA GLU A 432 -24.50 10.86 20.82
C GLU A 432 -24.47 9.59 19.94
N GLY A 433 -23.31 9.34 19.32
CA GLY A 433 -23.00 8.04 18.71
C GLY A 433 -22.35 7.15 19.77
N GLY A 434 -23.06 6.13 20.24
CA GLY A 434 -22.51 5.11 21.14
C GLY A 434 -21.47 4.22 20.42
N PRO A 435 -20.63 3.51 21.20
CA PRO A 435 -19.58 2.66 20.63
C PRO A 435 -20.15 1.48 19.84
N LEU A 436 -19.48 1.15 18.74
CA LEU A 436 -19.76 -0.02 17.91
C LEU A 436 -19.55 -1.31 18.70
N ALA A 437 -20.60 -2.14 18.81
CA ALA A 437 -20.45 -3.54 19.19
C ALA A 437 -20.05 -4.33 17.92
N VAL A 438 -18.77 -4.55 17.71
CA VAL A 438 -18.26 -5.47 16.68
C VAL A 438 -18.21 -6.86 17.29
N GLN A 439 -18.96 -7.81 16.74
CA GLN A 439 -18.93 -9.20 17.19
C GLN A 439 -17.74 -9.95 16.61
N VAL A 440 -17.06 -10.68 17.48
CA VAL A 440 -15.96 -11.62 17.16
C VAL A 440 -16.53 -12.88 16.50
N PRO A 441 -15.80 -13.57 15.61
CA PRO A 441 -16.25 -14.84 14.99
C PRO A 441 -16.52 -15.91 16.05
N GLY A 442 -17.78 -16.41 16.07
CA GLY A 442 -18.25 -17.44 17.01
C GLY A 442 -19.67 -17.22 17.57
N GLY A 443 -20.24 -16.02 17.46
CA GLY A 443 -21.62 -15.72 17.79
C GLY A 443 -22.41 -15.29 16.56
N GLN A 444 -23.64 -15.75 16.42
CA GLN A 444 -24.50 -15.45 15.27
C GLN A 444 -24.52 -13.95 14.96
N ALA A 445 -24.01 -13.59 13.78
CA ALA A 445 -23.94 -12.24 13.29
C ALA A 445 -25.36 -11.74 12.96
N ALA A 446 -25.85 -10.77 13.73
CA ALA A 446 -26.85 -9.85 13.22
C ALA A 446 -26.11 -8.89 12.26
N ALA A 447 -26.38 -8.99 10.97
CA ALA A 447 -25.84 -8.12 9.95
C ALA A 447 -26.18 -6.67 10.30
N ALA A 448 -25.18 -5.88 10.70
CA ALA A 448 -25.30 -4.45 10.78
C ALA A 448 -25.34 -3.91 9.34
N THR A 449 -26.53 -3.65 8.84
CA THR A 449 -26.75 -3.11 7.48
C THR A 449 -26.50 -1.62 7.36
N ALA A 450 -25.99 -0.98 8.41
CA ALA A 450 -25.67 0.45 8.37
C ALA A 450 -24.25 0.68 7.80
N PRO A 451 -24.08 1.60 6.84
CA PRO A 451 -22.78 1.88 6.25
C PRO A 451 -21.82 2.45 7.31
N LEU A 452 -20.60 1.89 7.36
CA LEU A 452 -19.51 2.39 8.17
C LEU A 452 -19.00 3.71 7.57
N VAL A 453 -18.91 4.77 8.40
CA VAL A 453 -18.39 6.07 7.99
C VAL A 453 -17.13 6.36 8.80
N PRO A 454 -16.04 6.85 8.19
CA PRO A 454 -14.85 7.25 8.94
C PRO A 454 -15.18 8.22 10.07
N ALA A 455 -14.56 8.01 11.24
CA ALA A 455 -14.69 8.97 12.35
C ALA A 455 -14.15 10.36 11.93
N PRO A 456 -14.72 11.46 12.42
CA PRO A 456 -14.42 12.82 11.93
C PRO A 456 -12.95 13.23 12.02
N CYS A 457 -12.16 12.59 12.88
CA CYS A 457 -10.72 12.84 13.03
C CYS A 457 -9.85 11.99 12.10
N CYS A 458 -10.40 10.99 11.40
CA CYS A 458 -9.62 10.04 10.61
C CYS A 458 -9.39 10.48 9.16
N GLY A 459 -10.21 11.40 8.64
CA GLY A 459 -10.18 11.70 7.21
C GLY A 459 -10.46 10.48 6.35
N ARG A 460 -9.80 10.37 5.21
CA ARG A 460 -9.86 9.18 4.36
C ARG A 460 -9.05 8.03 4.96
N ILE A 461 -9.65 6.86 5.13
CA ILE A 461 -8.95 5.68 5.64
C ILE A 461 -8.35 4.90 4.47
N ARG A 462 -7.09 4.54 4.60
CA ARG A 462 -6.32 3.67 3.70
C ARG A 462 -5.78 2.49 4.49
N VAL A 463 -5.98 1.29 4.00
CA VAL A 463 -5.40 0.09 4.61
C VAL A 463 -4.06 -0.20 3.94
N ALA A 464 -3.00 -0.31 4.72
CA ALA A 464 -1.71 -0.77 4.26
C ALA A 464 -1.65 -2.30 4.28
N PRO A 465 -1.61 -2.98 3.12
CA PRO A 465 -1.60 -4.43 3.05
C PRO A 465 -0.20 -4.96 3.32
N LEU A 466 0.15 -5.18 4.58
CA LEU A 466 1.52 -5.53 4.99
C LEU A 466 1.89 -6.98 4.71
N ALA A 467 0.91 -7.87 4.55
CA ALA A 467 1.08 -9.29 4.27
C ALA A 467 -0.15 -9.86 3.56
N TYR A 468 -0.01 -11.09 3.03
CA TYR A 468 -1.14 -11.86 2.55
C TYR A 468 -1.82 -12.56 3.74
N ILE A 469 -2.97 -12.03 4.18
CA ILE A 469 -3.62 -12.40 5.45
C ILE A 469 -4.84 -13.30 5.31
N GLU A 470 -5.42 -13.39 4.12
CA GLU A 470 -6.67 -14.10 3.87
C GLU A 470 -6.65 -15.56 4.37
N PRO A 471 -5.60 -16.37 4.09
CA PRO A 471 -5.51 -17.73 4.64
C PRO A 471 -5.41 -17.78 6.15
N LEU A 472 -4.79 -16.77 6.77
CA LEU A 472 -4.64 -16.71 8.22
C LEU A 472 -5.96 -16.37 8.92
N LEU A 473 -6.79 -15.53 8.28
CA LEU A 473 -8.13 -15.21 8.78
C LEU A 473 -9.07 -16.41 8.69
N GLU A 474 -9.02 -17.18 7.61
CA GLU A 474 -9.82 -18.42 7.46
C GLU A 474 -9.39 -19.48 8.49
N ALA A 475 -8.10 -19.68 8.69
CA ALA A 475 -7.58 -20.62 9.68
C ALA A 475 -7.96 -20.24 11.12
N ALA A 476 -8.20 -18.95 11.40
CA ALA A 476 -8.64 -18.47 12.70
C ALA A 476 -10.17 -18.58 12.90
N ALA A 477 -10.93 -18.72 11.82
CA ALA A 477 -12.41 -18.81 11.85
C ALA A 477 -12.91 -20.27 11.91
N GLY A 478 -12.09 -21.27 11.57
CA GLY A 478 -12.37 -22.73 11.62
C GLY A 478 -11.85 -23.37 12.88
#